data_41b429a6d04bce16bf42c1a37c3b6f36
#
_entry.id   41b429a6d04bce16bf42c1a37c3b6f36
#
_cell.length_a   1.000
_cell.length_b   1.000
_cell.length_c   1.000
_cell.angle_alpha   90.00
_cell.angle_beta   90.00
_cell.angle_gamma   90.00
#
_symmetry.space_group_name_H-M   'P 1'
#
loop_
_entity.id
_entity.type
_entity.pdbx_description
1 polymer ?
#
loop_
_entity_poly.entity_id
_entity_poly.type
_entity_poly.pdbx_seq_one_letter_code
_entity_poly.pdbx_strand_id
1 'polypeptide(L)' 'MATDTHHLVKSILIPQVVSMLMETYSITENDAIRIVYTSPTGKCLDDDSLGLYGQSAHYICGLIEKDIQRNPELLKEAG' A
#
# COMPACT_ATOMS: atom_id res chain seq x y z
N MET A 1 -23.10 -3.09 -15.29
CA MET A 1 -22.27 -2.75 -15.05
C MET A 1 -21.57 -3.31 -14.15
N ALA A 2 -20.76 -3.56 -14.41
CA ALA A 2 -20.05 -4.24 -13.65
C ALA A 2 -19.61 -3.52 -12.56
N THR A 3 -20.02 -3.88 -11.53
CA THR A 3 -19.48 -3.30 -10.44
C THR A 3 -18.14 -3.70 -10.29
N ASP A 4 -17.33 -2.79 -10.21
CA ASP A 4 -15.94 -3.07 -10.06
C ASP A 4 -15.65 -3.38 -8.61
N THR A 5 -15.76 -4.63 -8.28
CA THR A 5 -15.49 -5.10 -6.93
C THR A 5 -14.06 -4.80 -6.52
N HIS A 6 -13.12 -4.89 -7.47
CA HIS A 6 -11.74 -4.58 -7.17
C HIS A 6 -11.57 -3.12 -6.77
N HIS A 7 -12.27 -2.24 -7.46
CA HIS A 7 -12.21 -0.82 -7.14
C HIS A 7 -12.69 -0.57 -5.71
N LEU A 8 -13.77 -1.24 -5.33
CA LEU A 8 -14.29 -1.09 -3.97
C LEU A 8 -13.29 -1.57 -2.93
N VAL A 9 -12.70 -2.72 -3.16
CA VAL A 9 -11.73 -3.27 -2.22
C VAL A 9 -10.53 -2.34 -2.09
N LYS A 10 -10.04 -1.81 -3.20
CA LYS A 10 -8.93 -0.87 -3.15
C LYS A 10 -9.31 0.41 -2.39
N SER A 11 -10.54 0.87 -2.58
CA SER A 11 -10.99 2.08 -1.91
C SER A 11 -11.03 1.95 -0.40
N ILE A 12 -11.16 0.72 0.09
CA ILE A 12 -11.17 0.45 1.53
C ILE A 12 -9.77 0.08 2.02
N LEU A 13 -9.09 -0.76 1.27
CA LEU A 13 -7.81 -1.31 1.68
C LEU A 13 -6.69 -0.27 1.71
N ILE A 14 -6.61 0.54 0.68
CA ILE A 14 -5.51 1.50 0.59
C ILE A 14 -5.52 2.52 1.72
N PRO A 15 -6.66 3.14 2.08
CA PRO A 15 -6.66 4.04 3.22
C PRO A 15 -6.22 3.38 4.52
N GLN A 16 -6.55 2.11 4.70
CA GLN A 16 -6.14 1.40 5.90
C GLN A 16 -4.63 1.21 5.92
N VAL A 17 -4.05 0.82 4.78
CA VAL A 17 -2.61 0.65 4.68
C VAL A 17 -1.90 1.99 4.90
N VAL A 18 -2.42 3.05 4.30
CA VAL A 18 -1.86 4.39 4.47
C VAL A 18 -1.83 4.78 5.94
N SER A 19 -2.95 4.58 6.65
CA SER A 19 -3.03 4.89 8.07
C SER A 19 -1.97 4.12 8.86
N MET A 20 -1.80 2.84 8.56
CA MET A 20 -0.85 2.01 9.27
C MET A 20 0.59 2.49 9.03
N LEU A 21 0.89 2.88 7.79
CA LEU A 21 2.22 3.40 7.49
C LEU A 21 2.48 4.72 8.20
N MET A 22 1.48 5.58 8.27
CA MET A 22 1.62 6.85 8.97
C MET A 22 1.98 6.62 10.44
N GLU A 23 1.34 5.66 11.06
CA GLU A 23 1.61 5.36 12.46
C GLU A 23 2.96 4.70 12.66
N THR A 24 3.29 3.77 11.76
CA THR A 24 4.53 2.99 11.89
C THR A 24 5.76 3.85 11.70
N TYR A 25 5.71 4.75 10.73
CA TYR A 25 6.89 5.55 10.37
C TYR A 25 6.79 7.01 10.76
N SER A 26 5.68 7.41 11.35
CA SER A 26 5.44 8.81 11.76
C SER A 26 5.59 9.77 10.58
N ILE A 27 5.00 9.39 9.45
CA ILE A 27 5.05 10.18 8.23
C ILE A 27 3.68 10.77 7.93
N THR A 28 3.65 11.73 7.00
CA THR A 28 2.40 12.36 6.60
C THR A 28 1.59 11.44 5.70
N GLU A 29 0.32 11.79 5.54
CA GLU A 29 -0.55 11.04 4.65
C GLU A 29 -0.02 11.02 3.22
N ASN A 30 0.44 12.18 2.73
CA ASN A 30 0.98 12.25 1.38
C ASN A 30 2.18 11.34 1.20
N ASP A 31 3.05 11.28 2.20
CA ASP A 31 4.22 10.43 2.14
C ASP A 31 3.81 8.97 2.14
N ALA A 32 2.84 8.60 2.97
CA ALA A 32 2.37 7.22 3.03
C ALA A 32 1.73 6.81 1.70
N ILE A 33 0.94 7.69 1.12
CA ILE A 33 0.31 7.41 -0.17
C ILE A 33 1.39 7.19 -1.24
N ARG A 34 2.40 8.05 -1.25
CA ARG A 34 3.49 7.90 -2.21
C ARG A 34 4.17 6.55 -2.06
N ILE A 35 4.45 6.15 -0.83
CA ILE A 35 5.09 4.87 -0.58
C ILE A 35 4.24 3.72 -1.11
N VAL A 36 2.93 3.78 -0.86
CA VAL A 36 2.05 2.72 -1.34
C VAL A 36 2.11 2.63 -2.86
N TYR A 37 2.09 3.76 -3.56
CA TYR A 37 2.04 3.73 -5.01
C TYR A 37 3.41 3.50 -5.67
N THR A 38 4.50 3.78 -4.97
CA THR A 38 5.83 3.57 -5.56
C THR A 38 6.45 2.25 -5.16
N SER A 39 5.96 1.61 -4.11
CA SER A 39 6.52 0.33 -3.67
C SER A 39 6.14 -0.78 -4.65
N PRO A 40 6.97 -1.82 -4.75
CA PRO A 40 6.61 -2.98 -5.58
C PRO A 40 5.29 -3.60 -5.15
N THR A 41 5.02 -3.67 -3.86
CA THR A 41 3.77 -4.23 -3.36
C THR A 41 2.58 -3.40 -3.83
N GLY A 42 2.70 -2.07 -3.77
CA GLY A 42 1.63 -1.20 -4.23
C GLY A 42 1.34 -1.38 -5.71
N LYS A 43 2.38 -1.57 -6.50
CA LYS A 43 2.21 -1.82 -7.92
C LYS A 43 1.52 -3.15 -8.16
N CYS A 44 1.79 -4.15 -7.32
CA CYS A 44 1.15 -5.44 -7.43
C CYS A 44 -0.33 -5.39 -7.07
N LEU A 45 -0.74 -4.41 -6.29
CA LEU A 45 -2.16 -4.27 -5.96
C LEU A 45 -3.02 -4.01 -7.18
N ASP A 46 -2.44 -3.49 -8.25
CA ASP A 46 -3.19 -3.28 -9.48
C ASP A 46 -3.29 -4.52 -10.34
N ASP A 47 -2.60 -5.60 -9.95
CA ASP A 47 -2.58 -6.82 -10.73
C ASP A 47 -3.54 -7.84 -10.12
N ASP A 48 -4.69 -7.99 -10.73
CA ASP A 48 -5.72 -8.89 -10.23
C ASP A 48 -5.25 -10.33 -10.13
N SER A 49 -4.31 -10.71 -10.98
CA SER A 49 -3.88 -12.10 -11.01
C SER A 49 -3.14 -12.51 -9.75
N LEU A 50 -2.65 -11.56 -8.98
CA LEU A 50 -1.91 -11.87 -7.77
C LEU A 50 -2.81 -12.06 -6.54
N GLY A 51 -4.08 -11.65 -6.65
CA GLY A 51 -5.03 -11.90 -5.57
C GLY A 51 -4.79 -11.12 -4.30
N LEU A 52 -4.04 -10.04 -4.37
CA LEU A 52 -3.73 -9.27 -3.16
C LEU A 52 -4.95 -8.57 -2.57
N TYR A 53 -5.99 -8.38 -3.38
CA TYR A 53 -7.21 -7.76 -2.87
C TYR A 53 -7.86 -8.58 -1.76
N GLY A 54 -7.59 -9.87 -1.72
CA GLY A 54 -8.16 -10.72 -0.70
C GLY A 54 -7.40 -10.72 0.60
N GLN A 55 -6.31 -9.98 0.68
CA GLN A 55 -5.49 -9.97 1.87
C GLN A 55 -5.85 -8.81 2.80
N SER A 56 -5.53 -8.96 4.06
CA SER A 56 -5.82 -7.91 5.03
C SER A 56 -4.86 -6.74 4.86
N ALA A 57 -5.26 -5.58 5.40
CA ALA A 57 -4.39 -4.42 5.38
C ALA A 57 -3.08 -4.69 6.12
N HIS A 58 -3.14 -5.49 7.19
CA HIS A 58 -1.92 -5.85 7.93
C HIS A 58 -0.94 -6.60 7.05
N TYR A 59 -1.46 -7.55 6.27
CA TYR A 59 -0.62 -8.34 5.38
C TYR A 59 0.05 -7.45 4.33
N ILE A 60 -0.74 -6.58 3.70
CA ILE A 60 -0.23 -5.69 2.67
C ILE A 60 0.79 -4.72 3.26
N CYS A 61 0.48 -4.17 4.42
CA CYS A 61 1.40 -3.26 5.10
C CYS A 61 2.73 -3.97 5.40
N GLY A 62 2.66 -5.22 5.85
CA GLY A 62 3.86 -6.01 6.10
C GLY A 62 4.72 -6.19 4.87
N LEU A 63 4.10 -6.41 3.71
CA LEU A 63 4.84 -6.52 2.47
C LEU A 63 5.51 -5.20 2.10
N ILE A 64 4.80 -4.09 2.30
CA ILE A 64 5.36 -2.78 2.01
C ILE A 64 6.51 -2.47 2.96
N GLU A 65 6.40 -2.87 4.22
CA GLU A 65 7.49 -2.70 5.16
C GLU A 65 8.74 -3.45 4.71
N LYS A 66 8.56 -4.64 4.17
CA LYS A 66 9.70 -5.38 3.62
C LYS A 66 10.29 -4.67 2.41
N ASP A 67 9.44 -4.08 1.58
CA ASP A 67 9.92 -3.30 0.45
C ASP A 67 10.77 -2.13 0.92
N ILE A 68 10.34 -1.46 1.99
CA ILE A 68 11.08 -0.34 2.56
C ILE A 68 12.41 -0.81 3.12
N GLN A 69 12.43 -1.98 3.75
CA GLN A 69 13.68 -2.51 4.28
C GLN A 69 14.68 -2.81 3.18
N ARG A 70 14.19 -3.28 2.04
CA ARG A 70 15.05 -3.55 0.90
C ARG A 70 15.47 -2.28 0.18
N ASN A 71 14.61 -1.27 0.24
CA ASN A 71 14.87 -0.03 -0.46
C ASN A 71 14.48 1.16 0.42
N PRO A 72 15.34 1.53 1.37
CA PRO A 72 15.02 2.64 2.28
C PRO A 72 14.76 3.96 1.57
N GLU A 73 15.13 4.06 0.30
CA GLU A 73 14.89 5.28 -0.47
C GLU A 73 13.39 5.58 -0.59
N LEU A 74 12.54 4.56 -0.42
CA LEU A 74 11.12 4.80 -0.45
C LEU A 74 10.71 5.83 0.60
N LEU A 75 11.31 5.75 1.78
CA LEU A 75 11.04 6.73 2.82
C LEU A 75 11.66 8.08 2.52
N LYS A 76 12.85 8.08 1.93
CA LYS A 76 13.53 9.34 1.63
C LYS A 76 12.81 10.14 0.56
N GLU A 77 12.29 9.45 -0.44
CA GLU A 77 11.57 10.12 -1.51
C GLU A 77 10.27 10.72 -1.01
N ALA A 78 9.76 10.17 0.07
CA ALA A 78 8.54 10.69 0.67
C ALA A 78 8.78 12.02 1.40
N GLY A 79 10.01 12.32 1.71
CA GLY A 79 10.34 13.54 2.43
C GLY A 79 10.33 14.82 1.61
#